data_34f994ee246ab4815673cfbd92469805
#
_entry.id   34f994ee246ab4815673cfbd92469805
#
_cell.length_a   1.000
_cell.length_b   1.000
_cell.length_c   1.000
_cell.angle_alpha   90.00
_cell.angle_beta   90.00
_cell.angle_gamma   90.00
#
_symmetry.space_group_name_H-M   'P 1'
#
loop_
_entity.id
_entity.type
_entity.pdbx_description
1 polymer ?
#
loop_
_entity_poly.entity_id
_entity_poly.type
_entity_poly.pdbx_seq_one_letter_code
_entity_poly.pdbx_strand_id
1 'polypeptide(L)'
;VFAFFFFSIFVYDARYMEVPDRFSLTPIFLLFFIAPISFFDAVFGGLVGALFFAVQYAVSKGAWVGGGDIRIGALLGAALGPILGALAIFFAYMLGGAYGSYLLLKKKVHRRTAIAFGTFLSVGGILSFVFGEAVIEWYRHLV
;
A
#
# COMPACT_ATOMS: atom_id res chain seq x y z
N VAL A 1 -3.52 -7.16 -14.94
CA VAL A 1 -4.49 -6.17 -14.45
C VAL A 1 -3.94 -5.48 -13.20
N PHE A 2 -3.56 -6.20 -12.12
CA PHE A 2 -3.05 -5.60 -10.87
C PHE A 2 -1.83 -4.69 -11.06
N ALA A 3 -0.80 -5.21 -11.74
CA ALA A 3 0.43 -4.46 -11.99
C ALA A 3 0.17 -3.13 -12.73
N PHE A 4 -0.81 -3.10 -13.64
CA PHE A 4 -1.19 -1.88 -14.34
C PHE A 4 -1.77 -0.83 -13.41
N PHE A 5 -2.68 -1.21 -12.49
CA PHE A 5 -3.25 -0.26 -11.54
C PHE A 5 -2.23 0.25 -10.53
N PHE A 6 -1.39 -0.64 -9.98
CA PHE A 6 -0.32 -0.21 -9.08
C PHE A 6 0.71 0.67 -9.78
N PHE A 7 1.05 0.38 -11.03
CA PHE A 7 1.92 1.24 -11.81
C PHE A 7 1.28 2.62 -12.09
N SER A 8 -0.01 2.65 -12.40
CA SER A 8 -0.75 3.90 -12.62
C SER A 8 -0.82 4.75 -11.34
N ILE A 9 -1.09 4.12 -10.18
CA ILE A 9 -1.06 4.79 -8.87
C ILE A 9 0.35 5.32 -8.58
N PHE A 10 1.38 4.50 -8.80
CA PHE A 10 2.77 4.89 -8.64
C PHE A 10 3.12 6.17 -9.43
N VAL A 11 2.84 6.18 -10.73
CA VAL A 11 3.16 7.32 -11.60
C VAL A 11 2.38 8.57 -11.19
N TYR A 12 1.10 8.41 -10.85
CA TYR A 12 0.24 9.53 -10.53
C TYR A 12 0.59 10.13 -9.17
N ASP A 13 0.78 9.30 -8.14
CA ASP A 13 1.15 9.74 -6.80
C ASP A 13 2.55 10.37 -6.76
N ALA A 14 3.52 9.78 -7.46
CA ALA A 14 4.87 10.34 -7.58
C ALA A 14 4.90 11.72 -8.23
N ARG A 15 3.93 12.03 -9.10
CA ARG A 15 3.90 13.30 -9.84
C ARG A 15 3.02 14.37 -9.20
N TYR A 16 1.89 13.96 -8.62
CA TYR A 16 0.85 14.89 -8.16
C TYR A 16 0.63 14.86 -6.64
N MET A 17 1.22 13.87 -5.92
CA MET A 17 0.98 13.60 -4.49
C MET A 17 -0.52 13.46 -4.15
N GLU A 18 -1.32 13.05 -5.11
CA GLU A 18 -2.74 12.79 -4.98
C GLU A 18 -3.10 11.56 -5.79
N VAL A 19 -3.98 10.73 -5.28
CA VAL A 19 -4.51 9.56 -6.00
C VAL A 19 -5.97 9.83 -6.32
N PRO A 20 -6.34 10.06 -7.59
CA PRO A 20 -7.73 10.24 -7.98
C PRO A 20 -8.57 9.01 -7.63
N ASP A 21 -9.79 9.25 -7.19
CA ASP A 21 -10.74 8.21 -6.79
C ASP A 21 -10.96 7.13 -7.86
N ARG A 22 -10.85 7.53 -9.13
CA ARG A 22 -10.97 6.60 -10.26
C ARG A 22 -9.89 5.53 -10.30
N PHE A 23 -8.66 5.83 -9.85
CA PHE A 23 -7.56 4.87 -9.84
C PHE A 23 -7.50 4.01 -8.58
N SER A 24 -8.20 4.40 -7.52
CA SER A 24 -8.27 3.61 -6.28
C SER A 24 -9.59 2.86 -6.12
N LEU A 25 -10.73 3.47 -6.41
CA LEU A 25 -12.04 2.86 -6.20
C LEU A 25 -12.44 1.91 -7.35
N THR A 26 -12.16 2.27 -8.60
CA THR A 26 -12.48 1.40 -9.76
C THR A 26 -11.78 0.04 -9.68
N PRO A 27 -10.47 -0.05 -9.37
CA PRO A 27 -9.84 -1.35 -9.17
C PRO A 27 -10.42 -2.15 -8.02
N ILE A 28 -10.76 -1.52 -6.89
CA ILE A 28 -11.40 -2.22 -5.77
C ILE A 28 -12.67 -2.93 -6.25
N PHE A 29 -13.52 -2.23 -6.98
CA PHE A 29 -14.76 -2.81 -7.51
C PHE A 29 -14.49 -3.96 -8.50
N LEU A 30 -13.54 -3.79 -9.43
CA LEU A 30 -13.17 -4.81 -10.40
C LEU A 30 -12.57 -6.04 -9.74
N LEU A 31 -11.85 -5.88 -8.62
CA LEU A 31 -11.21 -6.97 -7.90
C LEU A 31 -12.20 -7.99 -7.34
N PHE A 32 -13.38 -7.57 -6.91
CA PHE A 32 -14.42 -8.50 -6.45
C PHE A 32 -14.86 -9.50 -7.54
N PHE A 33 -14.64 -9.16 -8.82
CA PHE A 33 -15.03 -10.00 -9.95
C PHE A 33 -13.85 -10.78 -10.58
N ILE A 34 -12.62 -10.32 -10.41
CA ILE A 34 -11.45 -10.79 -11.18
C ILE A 34 -10.35 -11.36 -10.27
N ALA A 35 -10.40 -11.09 -8.96
CA ALA A 35 -9.35 -11.53 -8.05
C ALA A 35 -9.32 -13.07 -7.93
N PRO A 36 -8.14 -13.70 -8.01
CA PRO A 36 -7.99 -15.14 -7.84
C PRO A 36 -8.07 -15.60 -6.37
N ILE A 37 -8.50 -14.73 -5.48
CA ILE A 37 -8.63 -14.98 -4.05
C ILE A 37 -10.10 -15.11 -3.64
N SER A 38 -10.35 -15.77 -2.50
CA SER A 38 -11.70 -15.87 -1.94
C SER A 38 -12.32 -14.50 -1.70
N PHE A 39 -13.62 -14.38 -1.96
CA PHE A 39 -14.37 -13.15 -1.66
C PHE A 39 -14.21 -12.70 -0.19
N PHE A 40 -14.22 -13.64 0.73
CA PHE A 40 -14.03 -13.35 2.16
C PHE A 40 -12.63 -12.82 2.46
N ASP A 41 -11.59 -13.38 1.83
CA ASP A 41 -10.22 -12.91 2.00
C ASP A 41 -10.03 -11.51 1.39
N ALA A 42 -10.68 -11.22 0.25
CA ALA A 42 -10.66 -9.90 -0.36
C ALA A 42 -11.34 -8.85 0.53
N VAL A 43 -12.52 -9.15 1.07
CA VAL A 43 -13.24 -8.24 1.98
C VAL A 43 -12.46 -8.05 3.27
N PHE A 44 -12.01 -9.14 3.90
CA PHE A 44 -11.28 -9.09 5.16
C PHE A 44 -9.93 -8.37 4.99
N GLY A 45 -9.16 -8.70 3.96
CA GLY A 45 -7.91 -8.02 3.64
C GLY A 45 -8.10 -6.53 3.37
N GLY A 46 -9.12 -6.19 2.59
CA GLY A 46 -9.47 -4.79 2.29
C GLY A 46 -9.83 -4.00 3.55
N LEU A 47 -10.62 -4.59 4.45
CA LEU A 47 -10.97 -3.98 5.73
C LEU A 47 -9.74 -3.79 6.63
N VAL A 48 -8.88 -4.80 6.73
CA VAL A 48 -7.64 -4.71 7.52
C VAL A 48 -6.73 -3.61 6.99
N GLY A 49 -6.51 -3.57 5.68
CA GLY A 49 -5.68 -2.54 5.05
C GLY A 49 -6.26 -1.13 5.21
N ALA A 50 -7.57 -0.96 5.01
CA ALA A 50 -8.24 0.31 5.22
C ALA A 50 -8.17 0.77 6.67
N LEU A 51 -8.48 -0.13 7.62
CA LEU A 51 -8.52 0.18 9.05
C LEU A 51 -7.12 0.55 9.57
N PHE A 52 -6.08 -0.12 9.10
CA PHE A 52 -4.69 0.17 9.47
C PHE A 52 -4.33 1.65 9.18
N PHE A 53 -4.65 2.15 7.99
CA PHE A 53 -4.40 3.54 7.64
C PHE A 53 -5.43 4.51 8.23
N ALA A 54 -6.69 4.11 8.36
CA ALA A 54 -7.73 4.94 8.95
C ALA A 54 -7.43 5.27 10.44
N VAL A 55 -6.93 4.30 11.20
CA VAL A 55 -6.51 4.52 12.59
C VAL A 55 -5.35 5.53 12.65
N GLN A 56 -4.33 5.38 11.81
CA GLN A 56 -3.21 6.32 11.75
C GLN A 56 -3.66 7.72 11.34
N TYR A 57 -4.55 7.82 10.34
CA TYR A 57 -5.13 9.08 9.92
C TYR A 57 -5.90 9.76 11.05
N ALA A 58 -6.75 9.02 11.77
CA ALA A 58 -7.54 9.55 12.87
C ALA A 58 -6.66 10.01 14.05
N VAL A 59 -5.68 9.19 14.46
CA VAL A 59 -4.76 9.51 15.56
C VAL A 59 -3.87 10.71 15.23
N SER A 60 -3.36 10.77 14.01
CA SER A 60 -2.47 11.85 13.56
C SER A 60 -3.19 13.09 13.05
N LYS A 61 -4.52 13.05 12.94
CA LYS A 61 -5.33 14.09 12.27
C LYS A 61 -4.84 14.37 10.84
N GLY A 62 -4.46 13.31 10.13
CA GLY A 62 -3.95 13.39 8.77
C GLY A 62 -2.49 13.84 8.62
N ALA A 63 -1.74 13.96 9.74
CA ALA A 63 -0.35 14.43 9.70
C ALA A 63 0.66 13.35 9.27
N TRP A 64 0.35 12.06 9.48
CA TRP A 64 1.26 10.95 9.16
C TRP A 64 0.96 10.31 7.80
N VAL A 65 -0.31 10.11 7.51
CA VAL A 65 -0.79 9.46 6.28
C VAL A 65 -1.92 10.27 5.67
N GLY A 66 -2.03 10.27 4.35
CA GLY A 66 -3.11 10.92 3.62
C GLY A 66 -4.38 10.08 3.56
N GLY A 67 -5.52 10.73 3.27
CA GLY A 67 -6.79 10.01 3.05
C GLY A 67 -6.73 9.04 1.85
N GLY A 68 -5.85 9.31 0.88
CA GLY A 68 -5.58 8.41 -0.25
C GLY A 68 -4.97 7.08 0.16
N ASP A 69 -4.11 7.08 1.19
CA ASP A 69 -3.43 5.87 1.68
C ASP A 69 -4.42 4.85 2.26
N ILE A 70 -5.54 5.31 2.84
CA ILE A 70 -6.63 4.45 3.33
C ILE A 70 -7.20 3.63 2.17
N ARG A 71 -7.42 4.26 1.02
CA ARG A 71 -7.98 3.61 -0.17
C ARG A 71 -6.97 2.68 -0.83
N ILE A 72 -5.70 3.08 -0.90
CA ILE A 72 -4.65 2.22 -1.43
C ILE A 72 -4.43 1.02 -0.51
N GLY A 73 -4.47 1.20 0.81
CA GLY A 73 -4.42 0.11 1.78
C GLY A 73 -5.59 -0.87 1.63
N ALA A 74 -6.81 -0.36 1.43
CA ALA A 74 -7.97 -1.18 1.11
C ALA A 74 -7.77 -1.96 -0.19
N LEU A 75 -7.24 -1.31 -1.24
CA LEU A 75 -6.95 -1.93 -2.52
C LEU A 75 -5.91 -3.05 -2.40
N LEU A 76 -4.81 -2.79 -1.68
CA LEU A 76 -3.77 -3.79 -1.43
C LEU A 76 -4.31 -5.03 -0.72
N GLY A 77 -5.07 -4.82 0.36
CA GLY A 77 -5.67 -5.91 1.11
C GLY A 77 -6.73 -6.67 0.33
N ALA A 78 -7.56 -5.98 -0.44
CA ALA A 78 -8.57 -6.60 -1.30
C ALA A 78 -7.96 -7.34 -2.49
N ALA A 79 -6.82 -6.87 -3.00
CA ALA A 79 -6.13 -7.46 -4.13
C ALA A 79 -5.32 -8.70 -3.78
N LEU A 80 -4.64 -8.67 -2.65
CA LEU A 80 -3.63 -9.64 -2.23
C LEU A 80 -4.09 -10.54 -1.08
N GLY A 81 -5.21 -10.20 -0.46
CA GLY A 81 -5.66 -10.83 0.77
C GLY A 81 -4.93 -10.28 2.01
N PRO A 82 -5.31 -10.75 3.23
CA PRO A 82 -4.84 -10.14 4.46
C PRO A 82 -3.34 -10.29 4.71
N ILE A 83 -2.76 -11.45 4.39
CA ILE A 83 -1.35 -11.75 4.68
C ILE A 83 -0.43 -11.03 3.70
N LEU A 84 -0.65 -11.21 2.39
CA LEU A 84 0.17 -10.56 1.38
C LEU A 84 -0.06 -9.04 1.35
N GLY A 85 -1.27 -8.58 1.66
CA GLY A 85 -1.58 -7.16 1.84
C GLY A 85 -0.81 -6.54 3.00
N ALA A 86 -0.72 -7.23 4.15
CA ALA A 86 0.10 -6.80 5.28
C ALA A 86 1.60 -6.78 4.92
N LEU A 87 2.08 -7.78 4.18
CA LEU A 87 3.47 -7.82 3.69
C LEU A 87 3.76 -6.67 2.72
N ALA A 88 2.81 -6.31 1.85
CA ALA A 88 2.93 -5.16 0.96
C ALA A 88 3.08 -3.85 1.73
N ILE A 89 2.26 -3.66 2.77
CA ILE A 89 2.35 -2.50 3.67
C ILE A 89 3.71 -2.49 4.38
N PHE A 90 4.17 -3.63 4.87
CA PHE A 90 5.50 -3.75 5.51
C PHE A 90 6.63 -3.33 4.57
N PHE A 91 6.66 -3.80 3.31
CA PHE A 91 7.64 -3.38 2.31
C PHE A 91 7.56 -1.88 2.02
N ALA A 92 6.34 -1.34 1.93
CA ALA A 92 6.14 0.09 1.70
C ALA A 92 6.75 0.94 2.83
N TYR A 93 6.55 0.54 4.09
CA TYR A 93 7.13 1.23 5.25
C TYR A 93 8.65 1.10 5.30
N MET A 94 9.21 -0.06 4.96
CA MET A 94 10.67 -0.22 4.89
C MET A 94 11.29 0.70 3.83
N LEU A 95 10.72 0.71 2.62
CA LEU A 95 11.22 1.54 1.52
C LEU A 95 11.01 3.04 1.78
N GLY A 96 9.80 3.41 2.19
CA GLY A 96 9.46 4.79 2.51
C GLY A 96 10.26 5.34 3.69
N GLY A 97 10.45 4.52 4.74
CA GLY A 97 11.27 4.87 5.90
C GLY A 97 12.75 5.03 5.54
N ALA A 98 13.30 4.13 4.74
CA ALA A 98 14.68 4.24 4.25
C ALA A 98 14.88 5.50 3.41
N TYR A 99 13.96 5.77 2.47
CA TYR A 99 14.00 6.96 1.63
C TYR A 99 13.84 8.25 2.43
N GLY A 100 12.87 8.29 3.35
CA GLY A 100 12.65 9.44 4.24
C GLY A 100 13.85 9.72 5.14
N SER A 101 14.46 8.67 5.71
CA SER A 101 15.69 8.78 6.51
C SER A 101 16.85 9.31 5.68
N TYR A 102 17.02 8.83 4.46
CA TYR A 102 18.04 9.33 3.54
C TYR A 102 17.87 10.82 3.23
N LEU A 103 16.64 11.27 2.97
CA LEU A 103 16.36 12.68 2.70
C LEU A 103 16.62 13.57 3.91
N LEU A 104 16.28 13.11 5.12
CA LEU A 104 16.56 13.83 6.39
C LEU A 104 18.07 13.96 6.63
N LEU A 105 18.83 12.88 6.43
CA LEU A 105 20.30 12.91 6.58
C LEU A 105 20.97 13.88 5.58
N LYS A 106 20.44 13.98 4.38
CA LYS A 106 20.91 14.93 3.36
C LYS A 106 20.45 16.36 3.58
N LYS A 107 19.68 16.64 4.65
CA LYS A 107 19.07 17.95 4.94
C LYS A 107 18.26 18.55 3.77
N LYS A 108 17.79 17.69 2.87
CA LYS A 108 17.00 18.11 1.68
C LYS A 108 15.53 18.36 2.00
N VAL A 109 15.05 17.86 3.14
CA VAL A 109 13.67 17.99 3.58
C VAL A 109 13.61 18.25 5.08
N HIS A 110 12.53 18.85 5.55
CA HIS A 110 12.21 19.01 6.95
C HIS A 110 11.29 17.86 7.40
N ARG A 111 11.24 17.60 8.72
CA ARG A 111 10.40 16.52 9.29
C ARG A 111 8.91 16.60 8.93
N ARG A 112 8.43 17.74 8.44
CA ARG A 112 7.04 17.97 8.01
C ARG A 112 6.85 17.94 6.49
N THR A 113 7.88 17.61 5.72
CA THR A 113 7.76 17.52 4.26
C THR A 113 6.91 16.30 3.93
N ALA A 114 5.82 16.50 3.21
CA ALA A 114 4.98 15.42 2.71
C ALA A 114 5.78 14.59 1.70
N ILE A 115 5.73 13.27 1.85
CA ILE A 115 6.31 12.31 0.91
C ILE A 115 5.12 11.56 0.30
N ALA A 116 5.16 11.37 -1.02
CA ALA A 116 4.16 10.59 -1.75
C ALA A 116 4.20 9.11 -1.29
N PHE A 117 3.48 8.79 -0.21
CA PHE A 117 3.54 7.46 0.41
C PHE A 117 2.84 6.39 -0.44
N GLY A 118 1.83 6.78 -1.23
CA GLY A 118 1.15 5.91 -2.19
C GLY A 118 2.09 5.30 -3.23
N THR A 119 3.16 6.02 -3.59
CA THR A 119 4.24 5.50 -4.44
C THR A 119 4.90 4.26 -3.81
N PHE A 120 5.25 4.32 -2.52
CA PHE A 120 5.86 3.20 -1.80
C PHE A 120 4.88 2.06 -1.56
N LEU A 121 3.60 2.37 -1.32
CA LEU A 121 2.54 1.38 -1.23
C LEU A 121 2.38 0.60 -2.54
N SER A 122 2.45 1.28 -3.68
CA SER A 122 2.37 0.65 -5.00
C SER A 122 3.57 -0.27 -5.25
N VAL A 123 4.78 0.16 -4.92
CA VAL A 123 5.99 -0.68 -5.02
C VAL A 123 5.91 -1.86 -4.06
N GLY A 124 5.50 -1.64 -2.81
CA GLY A 124 5.29 -2.70 -1.82
C GLY A 124 4.27 -3.74 -2.29
N GLY A 125 3.18 -3.29 -2.94
CA GLY A 125 2.17 -4.15 -3.54
C GLY A 125 2.75 -5.04 -4.65
N ILE A 126 3.53 -4.47 -5.55
CA ILE A 126 4.20 -5.23 -6.63
C ILE A 126 5.19 -6.24 -6.04
N LEU A 127 6.01 -5.82 -5.07
CA LEU A 127 6.98 -6.71 -4.42
C LEU A 127 6.28 -7.87 -3.69
N SER A 128 5.20 -7.60 -2.97
CA SER A 128 4.43 -8.63 -2.28
C SER A 128 3.74 -9.58 -3.27
N PHE A 129 3.24 -9.06 -4.39
CA PHE A 129 2.64 -9.88 -5.43
C PHE A 129 3.65 -10.84 -6.07
N VAL A 130 4.90 -10.39 -6.31
CA VAL A 130 5.93 -11.18 -7.01
C VAL A 130 6.67 -12.13 -6.05
N PHE A 131 7.01 -11.65 -4.86
CA PHE A 131 7.90 -12.36 -3.93
C PHE A 131 7.22 -12.78 -2.63
N GLY A 132 5.98 -12.38 -2.40
CA GLY A 132 5.32 -12.55 -1.11
C GLY A 132 5.15 -14.02 -0.71
N GLU A 133 4.76 -14.89 -1.65
CA GLU A 133 4.63 -16.32 -1.36
C GLU A 133 5.98 -16.95 -0.99
N ALA A 134 7.04 -16.62 -1.72
CA ALA A 134 8.38 -17.09 -1.44
C ALA A 134 8.87 -16.64 -0.05
N VAL A 135 8.57 -15.41 0.34
CA VAL A 135 8.90 -14.89 1.68
C VAL A 135 8.14 -15.63 2.78
N ILE A 136 6.85 -15.90 2.56
CA ILE A 136 6.02 -16.65 3.51
C ILE A 136 6.50 -18.12 3.63
N GLU A 137 6.81 -18.76 2.53
CA GLU A 137 7.37 -20.13 2.54
C GLU A 137 8.69 -20.19 3.25
N TRP A 138 9.59 -19.26 2.94
CA TRP A 138 10.87 -19.15 3.64
C TRP A 138 10.69 -19.00 5.16
N TYR A 139 9.76 -18.15 5.59
CA TYR A 139 9.44 -17.96 7.01
C TYR A 139 8.91 -19.24 7.67
N ARG A 140 8.01 -19.99 6.98
CA ARG A 140 7.49 -21.26 7.49
C ARG A 140 8.55 -22.33 7.67
N HIS A 141 9.62 -22.29 6.88
CA HIS A 141 10.75 -23.23 7.02
C HIS A 141 11.69 -22.88 8.18
N LEU A 142 11.59 -21.66 8.71
CA LEU A 142 12.43 -21.22 9.84
C LEU A 142 11.77 -21.47 11.21
N VAL A 143 10.47 -21.64 11.24
CA VAL A 143 9.64 -21.86 12.45
C VAL A 143 9.11 -23.28 12.48
#